data_53a28ecd63bff9eee677398bdd2f193b
#
_entry.id   53a28ecd63bff9eee677398bdd2f193b
#
_cell.length_a   1.000
_cell.length_b   1.000
_cell.length_c   1.000
_cell.angle_alpha   90.00
_cell.angle_beta   90.00
_cell.angle_gamma   90.00
#
_symmetry.space_group_name_H-M   'P 1'
#
loop_
_entity.id
_entity.type
_entity.pdbx_description
1 polymer ?
#
loop_
_entity_poly.entity_id
_entity_poly.type
_entity_poly.pdbx_seq_one_letter_code
_entity_poly.pdbx_strand_id
1 'polypeptide(L)'
;MRKRSAAFAVLGPLSVALVLCAGLMSRAASPAPASSGYHVVKTVSIPGDEGWDYITVDAAARRVYISHGSHVVVMNADTYAIEGDVPDTQGVHGIALAPDLGRGFISAGRANTAVIFDIKSLKTLSTAKTDANPDAIVYDAVSKRVFTLNGRGQNTTAINGADGTVAGTLALGGKPEFAQADGKGSIFVNIEDTNQLVQFDAQKITETHRWPLAPCKSPSGLAMDLKNRRLFAVCDENVMAVVNADTGAVVATPKICDGPDAAGFDPATGYVFASCGDGNLTVIHQDSPDKYTVVENVPTKRSARTMGLDLKTHTVFLPAAEFDAPAAGERRGKMKTGSFGIVVVSK
;
A
#
# COMPACT_ATOMS: atom_id res chain seq x y z
N MET A 1 44.51 -92.08 -6.12
CA MET A 1 43.32 -91.38 -5.73
C MET A 1 43.61 -89.89 -5.50
N ARG A 2 43.31 -89.02 -6.50
CA ARG A 2 43.55 -87.54 -6.39
C ARG A 2 42.23 -86.85 -6.67
N LYS A 3 41.73 -86.17 -5.64
CA LYS A 3 40.50 -85.29 -5.76
C LYS A 3 40.91 -83.96 -6.36
N ARG A 4 40.26 -83.54 -7.47
CA ARG A 4 40.37 -82.21 -8.03
C ARG A 4 39.23 -81.37 -7.50
N SER A 5 39.56 -80.26 -6.85
CA SER A 5 38.56 -79.23 -6.45
C SER A 5 38.42 -78.23 -7.58
N ALA A 6 37.18 -78.01 -7.99
CA ALA A 6 36.79 -76.94 -8.91
C ALA A 6 36.45 -75.65 -8.12
N ALA A 7 37.09 -74.60 -8.50
CA ALA A 7 36.76 -73.24 -7.97
C ALA A 7 35.70 -72.58 -8.88
N PHE A 8 34.59 -72.20 -8.29
CA PHE A 8 33.55 -71.35 -8.96
C PHE A 8 33.92 -69.91 -8.69
N ALA A 9 34.12 -69.16 -9.77
CA ALA A 9 34.21 -67.71 -9.72
C ALA A 9 32.80 -67.11 -9.82
N VAL A 10 32.40 -66.37 -8.80
CA VAL A 10 31.16 -65.58 -8.76
C VAL A 10 31.47 -64.16 -9.27
N LEU A 11 30.98 -63.83 -10.47
CA LEU A 11 30.92 -62.42 -10.94
C LEU A 11 29.71 -61.74 -10.27
N GLY A 12 29.99 -60.74 -9.42
CA GLY A 12 28.96 -59.84 -8.88
C GLY A 12 28.71 -58.68 -9.89
N PRO A 13 27.45 -58.21 -10.00
CA PRO A 13 27.14 -57.10 -10.88
C PRO A 13 27.61 -55.76 -10.28
N LEU A 14 28.34 -54.99 -11.09
CA LEU A 14 28.80 -53.61 -10.80
C LEU A 14 27.59 -52.65 -10.96
N SER A 15 26.98 -52.24 -9.85
CA SER A 15 25.92 -51.21 -9.86
C SER A 15 26.57 -49.84 -10.01
N VAL A 16 26.45 -49.21 -11.18
CA VAL A 16 26.81 -47.82 -11.42
C VAL A 16 25.70 -46.95 -10.85
N ALA A 17 25.92 -46.35 -9.70
CA ALA A 17 25.04 -45.31 -9.13
C ALA A 17 25.25 -43.99 -9.88
N LEU A 18 24.31 -43.64 -10.73
CA LEU A 18 24.26 -42.32 -11.39
C LEU A 18 23.80 -41.27 -10.38
N VAL A 19 24.75 -40.52 -9.81
CA VAL A 19 24.44 -39.36 -8.95
C VAL A 19 23.99 -38.21 -9.85
N LEU A 20 22.67 -38.00 -9.95
CA LEU A 20 22.12 -36.79 -10.53
C LEU A 20 22.38 -35.62 -9.55
N CYS A 21 23.44 -34.86 -9.76
CA CYS A 21 23.57 -33.53 -9.15
C CYS A 21 22.58 -32.58 -9.83
N ALA A 22 21.38 -32.46 -9.22
CA ALA A 22 20.47 -31.35 -9.51
C ALA A 22 21.12 -30.06 -9.00
N GLY A 23 21.84 -29.38 -9.90
CA GLY A 23 22.37 -28.05 -9.62
C GLY A 23 21.22 -27.08 -9.39
N LEU A 24 20.94 -26.74 -8.13
CA LEU A 24 20.17 -25.58 -7.76
C LEU A 24 20.92 -24.35 -8.31
N MET A 25 20.56 -23.89 -9.51
CA MET A 25 20.98 -22.58 -10.00
C MET A 25 20.34 -21.54 -9.10
N SER A 26 21.03 -21.16 -8.03
CA SER A 26 20.74 -19.96 -7.28
C SER A 26 20.83 -18.79 -8.25
N ARG A 27 19.68 -18.24 -8.62
CA ARG A 27 19.61 -17.02 -9.43
C ARG A 27 20.26 -15.94 -8.58
N ALA A 28 21.46 -15.52 -8.94
CA ALA A 28 22.15 -14.42 -8.28
C ALA A 28 21.21 -13.19 -8.32
N ALA A 29 20.95 -12.60 -7.15
CA ALA A 29 20.21 -11.36 -7.05
C ALA A 29 20.95 -10.28 -7.85
N SER A 30 20.21 -9.52 -8.68
CA SER A 30 20.80 -8.37 -9.37
C SER A 30 21.25 -7.36 -8.32
N PRO A 31 22.44 -6.76 -8.44
CA PRO A 31 22.87 -5.72 -7.52
C PRO A 31 21.92 -4.52 -7.61
N ALA A 32 21.66 -3.85 -6.47
CA ALA A 32 20.90 -2.62 -6.44
C ALA A 32 21.56 -1.55 -7.32
N PRO A 33 20.80 -0.74 -8.06
CA PRO A 33 21.35 0.34 -8.87
C PRO A 33 22.01 1.41 -7.97
N ALA A 34 23.04 2.08 -8.49
CA ALA A 34 23.72 3.16 -7.76
C ALA A 34 22.84 4.41 -7.56
N SER A 35 21.83 4.62 -8.40
CA SER A 35 20.78 5.65 -8.29
C SER A 35 19.49 5.11 -8.85
N SER A 36 18.37 5.52 -8.29
CA SER A 36 17.04 5.16 -8.80
C SER A 36 16.67 5.92 -10.06
N GLY A 37 17.26 7.11 -10.25
CA GLY A 37 16.91 8.07 -11.29
C GLY A 37 15.66 8.90 -10.99
N TYR A 38 14.98 8.65 -9.88
CA TYR A 38 13.79 9.41 -9.49
C TYR A 38 14.16 10.83 -9.03
N HIS A 39 13.39 11.82 -9.48
CA HIS A 39 13.53 13.21 -9.07
C HIS A 39 12.19 13.94 -9.24
N VAL A 40 12.05 15.10 -8.61
CA VAL A 40 10.86 15.95 -8.80
C VAL A 40 10.91 16.54 -10.21
N VAL A 41 9.96 16.15 -11.04
CA VAL A 41 9.85 16.66 -12.43
C VAL A 41 8.89 17.84 -12.54
N LYS A 42 7.92 17.96 -11.62
CA LYS A 42 6.91 19.01 -11.65
C LYS A 42 6.20 19.14 -10.32
N THR A 43 5.66 20.32 -10.05
CA THR A 43 4.62 20.56 -9.04
C THR A 43 3.39 21.13 -9.76
N VAL A 44 2.23 20.51 -9.55
CA VAL A 44 0.95 20.90 -10.14
C VAL A 44 0.10 21.53 -9.05
N SER A 45 -0.29 22.79 -9.21
CA SER A 45 -1.16 23.48 -8.27
C SER A 45 -2.59 22.93 -8.38
N ILE A 46 -3.21 22.65 -7.23
CA ILE A 46 -4.61 22.26 -7.11
C ILE A 46 -5.34 23.41 -6.42
N PRO A 47 -6.45 23.94 -6.99
CA PRO A 47 -7.22 24.99 -6.34
C PRO A 47 -7.84 24.55 -5.01
N GLY A 48 -7.94 25.49 -4.08
CA GLY A 48 -8.50 25.27 -2.73
C GLY A 48 -7.43 25.17 -1.65
N ASP A 49 -7.82 25.45 -0.41
CA ASP A 49 -6.95 25.47 0.76
C ASP A 49 -7.42 24.46 1.82
N GLU A 50 -8.15 23.42 1.40
CA GLU A 50 -8.62 22.37 2.30
C GLU A 50 -7.51 21.35 2.59
N GLY A 51 -7.66 20.59 3.66
CA GLY A 51 -6.75 19.51 4.00
C GLY A 51 -6.84 18.36 3.01
N TRP A 52 -5.83 17.51 3.00
CA TRP A 52 -5.80 16.30 2.19
C TRP A 52 -5.35 15.10 3.01
N ASP A 53 -5.52 13.92 2.43
CA ASP A 53 -5.01 12.67 2.98
C ASP A 53 -4.55 11.74 1.84
N TYR A 54 -5.27 10.65 1.56
CA TYR A 54 -4.84 9.69 0.53
C TYR A 54 -5.05 10.20 -0.90
N ILE A 55 -4.29 9.60 -1.79
CA ILE A 55 -4.34 9.80 -3.22
C ILE A 55 -4.33 8.44 -3.92
N THR A 56 -5.18 8.23 -4.91
CA THR A 56 -5.31 6.96 -5.63
C THR A 56 -5.13 7.16 -7.12
N VAL A 57 -4.33 6.30 -7.76
CA VAL A 57 -4.08 6.34 -9.20
C VAL A 57 -4.81 5.21 -9.91
N ASP A 58 -5.66 5.57 -10.87
CA ASP A 58 -6.16 4.66 -11.89
C ASP A 58 -5.22 4.71 -13.11
N ALA A 59 -4.25 3.80 -13.13
CA ALA A 59 -3.27 3.73 -14.20
C ALA A 59 -3.89 3.37 -15.56
N ALA A 60 -5.03 2.65 -15.57
CA ALA A 60 -5.72 2.25 -16.80
C ALA A 60 -6.54 3.41 -17.40
N ALA A 61 -7.31 4.12 -16.57
CA ALA A 61 -8.11 5.28 -17.00
C ALA A 61 -7.29 6.57 -17.06
N ARG A 62 -6.02 6.55 -16.62
CA ARG A 62 -5.12 7.71 -16.54
C ARG A 62 -5.65 8.83 -15.65
N ARG A 63 -6.23 8.47 -14.48
CA ARG A 63 -6.80 9.39 -13.51
C ARG A 63 -6.12 9.30 -12.16
N VAL A 64 -5.95 10.44 -11.54
CA VAL A 64 -5.46 10.58 -10.17
C VAL A 64 -6.60 11.17 -9.33
N TYR A 65 -7.02 10.44 -8.32
CA TYR A 65 -8.06 10.84 -7.38
C TYR A 65 -7.41 11.39 -6.12
N ILE A 66 -7.66 12.63 -5.78
CA ILE A 66 -6.98 13.39 -4.73
C ILE A 66 -8.02 13.76 -3.67
N SER A 67 -7.87 13.27 -2.44
CA SER A 67 -8.70 13.72 -1.34
C SER A 67 -8.45 15.20 -1.04
N HIS A 68 -9.51 16.01 -0.90
CA HIS A 68 -9.40 17.43 -0.66
C HIS A 68 -10.54 17.94 0.25
N GLY A 69 -10.37 17.76 1.53
CA GLY A 69 -11.25 18.24 2.60
C GLY A 69 -12.69 17.74 2.54
N SER A 70 -13.47 18.26 1.63
CA SER A 70 -14.90 17.98 1.48
C SER A 70 -15.29 17.35 0.14
N HIS A 71 -14.32 17.13 -0.75
CA HIS A 71 -14.51 16.56 -2.09
C HIS A 71 -13.27 15.78 -2.56
N VAL A 72 -13.38 15.03 -3.66
CA VAL A 72 -12.26 14.37 -4.31
C VAL A 72 -12.03 15.02 -5.67
N VAL A 73 -10.87 15.65 -5.84
CA VAL A 73 -10.44 16.21 -7.13
C VAL A 73 -9.96 15.08 -8.02
N VAL A 74 -10.37 15.08 -9.30
CA VAL A 74 -9.92 14.11 -10.31
C VAL A 74 -9.06 14.81 -11.35
N MET A 75 -7.80 14.40 -11.43
CA MET A 75 -6.79 14.95 -12.32
C MET A 75 -6.36 13.90 -13.35
N ASN A 76 -6.10 14.32 -14.58
CA ASN A 76 -5.48 13.46 -15.58
C ASN A 76 -4.02 13.19 -15.25
N ALA A 77 -3.59 11.93 -15.26
CA ALA A 77 -2.25 11.52 -14.87
C ALA A 77 -1.15 11.94 -15.87
N ASP A 78 -1.50 12.19 -17.14
CA ASP A 78 -0.54 12.53 -18.21
C ASP A 78 -0.46 14.04 -18.45
N THR A 79 -1.62 14.71 -18.49
CA THR A 79 -1.71 16.15 -18.80
C THR A 79 -1.74 17.03 -17.55
N TYR A 80 -2.06 16.43 -16.39
CA TYR A 80 -2.30 17.11 -15.11
C TYR A 80 -3.49 18.08 -15.13
N ALA A 81 -4.35 18.00 -16.13
CA ALA A 81 -5.58 18.77 -16.17
C ALA A 81 -6.61 18.23 -15.18
N ILE A 82 -7.33 19.12 -14.51
CA ILE A 82 -8.48 18.72 -13.69
C ILE A 82 -9.62 18.30 -14.61
N GLU A 83 -10.10 17.07 -14.45
CA GLU A 83 -11.20 16.48 -15.23
C GLU A 83 -12.56 16.60 -14.56
N GLY A 84 -12.57 16.83 -13.25
CA GLY A 84 -13.79 16.96 -12.45
C GLY A 84 -13.53 16.73 -10.98
N ASP A 85 -14.63 16.56 -10.25
CA ASP A 85 -14.60 16.25 -8.82
C ASP A 85 -15.79 15.35 -8.41
N VAL A 86 -15.65 14.71 -7.25
CA VAL A 86 -16.75 14.03 -6.55
C VAL A 86 -17.06 14.85 -5.30
N PRO A 87 -18.16 15.62 -5.29
CA PRO A 87 -18.51 16.51 -4.17
C PRO A 87 -19.10 15.76 -2.97
N ASP A 88 -19.38 16.49 -1.90
CA ASP A 88 -20.11 16.04 -0.72
C ASP A 88 -19.47 14.85 0.04
N THR A 89 -18.14 14.81 0.10
CA THR A 89 -17.37 13.79 0.82
C THR A 89 -16.74 14.39 2.09
N GLN A 90 -17.55 14.83 3.02
CA GLN A 90 -17.14 15.58 4.22
C GLN A 90 -16.08 14.86 5.07
N GLY A 91 -14.89 15.46 5.16
CA GLY A 91 -13.73 14.84 5.82
C GLY A 91 -13.25 13.62 5.07
N VAL A 92 -13.11 13.74 3.75
CA VAL A 92 -12.59 12.67 2.90
C VAL A 92 -11.17 12.26 3.33
N HIS A 93 -10.95 10.95 3.37
CA HIS A 93 -9.64 10.34 3.57
C HIS A 93 -9.25 9.51 2.35
N GLY A 94 -9.77 8.29 2.20
CA GLY A 94 -9.35 7.33 1.19
C GLY A 94 -10.30 7.18 0.01
N ILE A 95 -9.76 6.72 -1.12
CA ILE A 95 -10.51 6.39 -2.34
C ILE A 95 -10.14 4.97 -2.77
N ALA A 96 -11.11 4.08 -2.91
CA ALA A 96 -10.95 2.75 -3.49
C ALA A 96 -11.71 2.65 -4.82
N LEU A 97 -11.08 2.04 -5.81
CA LEU A 97 -11.67 1.85 -7.13
C LEU A 97 -12.03 0.38 -7.34
N ALA A 98 -13.19 0.14 -7.91
CA ALA A 98 -13.69 -1.16 -8.36
C ALA A 98 -14.03 -1.09 -9.86
N PRO A 99 -13.02 -1.11 -10.76
CA PRO A 99 -13.23 -0.92 -12.18
C PRO A 99 -14.15 -1.96 -12.82
N ASP A 100 -14.12 -3.18 -12.31
CA ASP A 100 -14.96 -4.29 -12.72
C ASP A 100 -16.46 -4.11 -12.36
N LEU A 101 -16.74 -3.20 -11.39
CA LEU A 101 -18.10 -2.77 -11.03
C LEU A 101 -18.46 -1.40 -11.63
N GLY A 102 -17.51 -0.71 -12.27
CA GLY A 102 -17.67 0.66 -12.76
C GLY A 102 -17.83 1.67 -11.62
N ARG A 103 -17.38 1.38 -10.41
CA ARG A 103 -17.62 2.17 -9.20
C ARG A 103 -16.35 2.56 -8.47
N GLY A 104 -16.42 3.73 -7.83
CA GLY A 104 -15.45 4.14 -6.84
C GLY A 104 -16.13 4.36 -5.48
N PHE A 105 -15.34 4.30 -4.42
CA PHE A 105 -15.78 4.39 -3.04
C PHE A 105 -14.86 5.35 -2.29
N ILE A 106 -15.44 6.24 -1.50
CA ILE A 106 -14.71 7.28 -0.76
C ILE A 106 -15.08 7.17 0.71
N SER A 107 -14.09 7.07 1.58
CA SER A 107 -14.31 7.18 3.03
C SER A 107 -14.48 8.65 3.42
N ALA A 108 -15.63 8.99 4.00
CA ALA A 108 -15.98 10.33 4.47
C ALA A 108 -16.02 10.34 6.01
N GLY A 109 -14.85 10.59 6.62
CA GLY A 109 -14.62 10.40 8.06
C GLY A 109 -15.52 11.24 8.96
N ARG A 110 -15.79 12.50 8.60
CA ARG A 110 -16.68 13.37 9.39
C ARG A 110 -18.14 12.97 9.28
N ALA A 111 -18.53 12.41 8.13
CA ALA A 111 -19.90 11.97 7.88
C ALA A 111 -20.19 10.56 8.41
N ASN A 112 -19.16 9.77 8.74
CA ASN A 112 -19.25 8.35 9.06
C ASN A 112 -19.97 7.55 7.95
N THR A 113 -19.57 7.80 6.70
CA THR A 113 -20.14 7.15 5.51
C THR A 113 -19.04 6.77 4.51
N ALA A 114 -19.36 5.81 3.66
CA ALA A 114 -18.68 5.60 2.39
C ALA A 114 -19.56 6.16 1.27
N VAL A 115 -19.03 7.10 0.49
CA VAL A 115 -19.71 7.64 -0.70
C VAL A 115 -19.38 6.74 -1.88
N ILE A 116 -20.39 6.32 -2.64
CA ILE A 116 -20.29 5.44 -3.81
C ILE A 116 -20.55 6.28 -5.04
N PHE A 117 -19.62 6.25 -6.01
CA PHE A 117 -19.72 7.04 -7.23
C PHE A 117 -19.45 6.21 -8.50
N ASP A 118 -19.96 6.68 -9.61
CA ASP A 118 -19.66 6.11 -10.94
C ASP A 118 -18.30 6.65 -11.43
N ILE A 119 -17.36 5.75 -11.73
CA ILE A 119 -15.97 6.14 -12.07
C ILE A 119 -15.85 6.87 -13.40
N LYS A 120 -16.82 6.77 -14.32
CA LYS A 120 -16.78 7.45 -15.61
C LYS A 120 -17.32 8.86 -15.50
N SER A 121 -18.51 9.01 -14.92
CA SER A 121 -19.22 10.28 -14.82
C SER A 121 -18.89 11.09 -13.58
N LEU A 122 -18.22 10.50 -12.59
CA LEU A 122 -17.90 11.04 -11.26
C LEU A 122 -19.12 11.39 -10.42
N LYS A 123 -20.32 10.96 -10.82
CA LYS A 123 -21.56 11.23 -10.12
C LYS A 123 -21.72 10.31 -8.92
N THR A 124 -22.09 10.88 -7.78
CA THR A 124 -22.49 10.10 -6.60
C THR A 124 -23.73 9.25 -6.94
N LEU A 125 -23.65 7.97 -6.62
CA LEU A 125 -24.71 6.98 -6.82
C LEU A 125 -25.50 6.78 -5.51
N SER A 126 -24.80 6.63 -4.40
CA SER A 126 -25.37 6.40 -3.08
C SER A 126 -24.32 6.60 -1.98
N THR A 127 -24.76 6.44 -0.73
CA THR A 127 -23.90 6.42 0.44
C THR A 127 -24.20 5.19 1.29
N ALA A 128 -23.17 4.57 1.87
CA ALA A 128 -23.30 3.52 2.87
C ALA A 128 -22.90 4.06 4.24
N LYS A 129 -23.63 3.70 5.29
CA LYS A 129 -23.27 4.04 6.66
C LYS A 129 -22.10 3.18 7.11
N THR A 130 -21.11 3.79 7.75
CA THR A 130 -19.97 3.10 8.38
C THR A 130 -20.01 3.28 9.89
N ASP A 131 -19.04 2.72 10.59
CA ASP A 131 -18.76 3.10 11.97
C ASP A 131 -17.93 4.40 12.02
N ALA A 132 -17.50 4.81 13.20
CA ALA A 132 -16.94 6.13 13.48
C ALA A 132 -15.57 6.35 12.81
N ASN A 133 -15.47 7.45 12.06
CA ASN A 133 -14.26 7.91 11.37
C ASN A 133 -13.69 6.88 10.41
N PRO A 134 -14.40 6.53 9.32
CA PRO A 134 -13.80 5.76 8.24
C PRO A 134 -12.62 6.55 7.65
N ASP A 135 -11.45 5.92 7.68
CA ASP A 135 -10.16 6.47 7.25
C ASP A 135 -9.72 5.79 5.95
N ALA A 136 -8.81 4.85 5.98
CA ALA A 136 -8.48 4.09 4.79
C ALA A 136 -9.66 3.24 4.29
N ILE A 137 -9.61 2.91 3.02
CA ILE A 137 -10.63 2.12 2.33
C ILE A 137 -9.98 1.23 1.29
N VAL A 138 -10.40 -0.02 1.17
CA VAL A 138 -9.86 -0.99 0.23
C VAL A 138 -10.94 -1.81 -0.44
N TYR A 139 -10.78 -2.08 -1.74
CA TYR A 139 -11.64 -2.98 -2.49
C TYR A 139 -11.00 -4.36 -2.64
N ASP A 140 -11.76 -5.41 -2.35
CA ASP A 140 -11.38 -6.79 -2.65
C ASP A 140 -12.19 -7.33 -3.83
N ALA A 141 -11.49 -7.58 -4.95
CA ALA A 141 -12.11 -8.03 -6.18
C ALA A 141 -12.65 -9.48 -6.12
N VAL A 142 -12.21 -10.28 -5.14
CA VAL A 142 -12.68 -11.68 -4.95
C VAL A 142 -14.05 -11.69 -4.30
N SER A 143 -14.21 -10.99 -3.17
CA SER A 143 -15.49 -10.88 -2.46
C SER A 143 -16.44 -9.85 -3.08
N LYS A 144 -15.95 -8.98 -3.99
CA LYS A 144 -16.66 -7.83 -4.55
C LYS A 144 -17.12 -6.86 -3.45
N ARG A 145 -16.37 -6.75 -2.37
CA ARG A 145 -16.65 -5.89 -1.23
C ARG A 145 -15.62 -4.79 -1.07
N VAL A 146 -16.08 -3.72 -0.49
CA VAL A 146 -15.24 -2.61 -0.03
C VAL A 146 -15.22 -2.63 1.49
N PHE A 147 -14.07 -2.37 2.06
CA PHE A 147 -13.83 -2.34 3.49
C PHE A 147 -13.34 -0.95 3.90
N THR A 148 -14.11 -0.25 4.72
CA THR A 148 -13.65 0.99 5.36
C THR A 148 -12.96 0.65 6.66
N LEU A 149 -11.80 1.26 6.92
CA LEU A 149 -11.06 1.13 8.17
C LEU A 149 -11.50 2.28 9.08
N ASN A 150 -12.26 1.95 10.13
CA ASN A 150 -12.89 2.95 11.00
C ASN A 150 -12.00 3.23 12.20
N GLY A 151 -11.16 4.28 12.11
CA GLY A 151 -10.12 4.56 13.08
C GLY A 151 -10.62 4.72 14.52
N ARG A 152 -11.70 5.49 14.73
CA ARG A 152 -12.33 5.65 16.06
C ARG A 152 -13.21 4.48 16.44
N GLY A 153 -13.80 3.79 15.47
CA GLY A 153 -14.61 2.59 15.67
C GLY A 153 -13.76 1.34 16.00
N GLN A 154 -12.46 1.38 15.73
CA GLN A 154 -11.52 0.23 15.91
C GLN A 154 -12.00 -1.04 15.22
N ASN A 155 -12.60 -0.88 14.05
CA ASN A 155 -13.21 -1.95 13.29
C ASN A 155 -13.15 -1.66 11.78
N THR A 156 -13.62 -2.61 10.98
CA THR A 156 -13.86 -2.42 9.56
C THR A 156 -15.33 -2.66 9.24
N THR A 157 -15.91 -1.83 8.37
CA THR A 157 -17.24 -2.04 7.80
C THR A 157 -17.11 -2.61 6.39
N ALA A 158 -17.67 -3.79 6.15
CA ALA A 158 -17.76 -4.42 4.85
C ALA A 158 -19.00 -3.94 4.09
N ILE A 159 -18.82 -3.46 2.87
CA ILE A 159 -19.89 -2.92 2.01
C ILE A 159 -19.91 -3.72 0.72
N ASN A 160 -21.06 -4.21 0.29
CA ASN A 160 -21.22 -4.87 -1.00
C ASN A 160 -21.01 -3.86 -2.12
N GLY A 161 -20.04 -4.09 -2.99
CA GLY A 161 -19.67 -3.17 -4.06
C GLY A 161 -20.77 -2.99 -5.10
N ALA A 162 -21.62 -3.99 -5.29
CA ALA A 162 -22.66 -3.97 -6.31
C ALA A 162 -23.86 -3.06 -5.96
N ASP A 163 -24.26 -2.98 -4.69
CA ASP A 163 -25.47 -2.27 -4.26
C ASP A 163 -25.25 -1.27 -3.12
N GLY A 164 -24.07 -1.28 -2.50
CA GLY A 164 -23.73 -0.38 -1.38
C GLY A 164 -24.32 -0.82 -0.04
N THR A 165 -24.92 -2.00 0.07
CA THR A 165 -25.44 -2.49 1.34
C THR A 165 -24.31 -2.93 2.27
N VAL A 166 -24.48 -2.67 3.58
CA VAL A 166 -23.52 -3.13 4.59
C VAL A 166 -23.66 -4.64 4.79
N ALA A 167 -22.57 -5.37 4.54
CA ALA A 167 -22.51 -6.84 4.66
C ALA A 167 -22.17 -7.28 6.09
N GLY A 168 -21.46 -6.45 6.85
CA GLY A 168 -21.06 -6.76 8.21
C GLY A 168 -19.97 -5.82 8.74
N THR A 169 -19.57 -6.07 9.98
CA THR A 169 -18.51 -5.33 10.66
C THR A 169 -17.61 -6.33 11.38
N LEU A 170 -16.27 -6.08 11.36
CA LEU A 170 -15.29 -6.87 12.09
C LEU A 170 -14.52 -5.96 13.04
N ALA A 171 -14.54 -6.26 14.34
CA ALA A 171 -13.69 -5.60 15.32
C ALA A 171 -12.21 -5.93 15.06
N LEU A 172 -11.36 -4.90 15.02
CA LEU A 172 -9.92 -5.06 14.75
C LEU A 172 -9.05 -4.91 16.02
N GLY A 173 -9.66 -4.59 17.16
CA GLY A 173 -8.99 -4.56 18.45
C GLY A 173 -7.92 -3.47 18.61
N GLY A 174 -8.00 -2.41 17.84
CA GLY A 174 -7.13 -1.24 17.84
C GLY A 174 -7.43 -0.34 16.66
N LYS A 175 -6.68 0.77 16.53
CA LYS A 175 -6.86 1.77 15.48
C LYS A 175 -6.33 1.25 14.13
N PRO A 176 -7.21 0.87 13.18
CA PRO A 176 -6.75 0.50 11.85
C PRO A 176 -6.29 1.73 11.08
N GLU A 177 -5.19 1.58 10.36
CA GLU A 177 -4.65 2.58 9.46
C GLU A 177 -4.79 2.12 8.00
N PHE A 178 -3.74 1.66 7.35
CA PHE A 178 -3.80 1.27 5.95
C PHE A 178 -4.11 -0.22 5.76
N ALA A 179 -4.71 -0.58 4.62
CA ALA A 179 -5.01 -1.96 4.27
C ALA A 179 -4.60 -2.31 2.82
N GLN A 180 -4.30 -3.59 2.61
CA GLN A 180 -4.03 -4.17 1.30
C GLN A 180 -4.81 -5.46 1.09
N ALA A 181 -5.47 -5.58 -0.07
CA ALA A 181 -6.06 -6.83 -0.52
C ALA A 181 -5.02 -7.65 -1.30
N ASP A 182 -4.96 -8.96 -1.06
CA ASP A 182 -3.98 -9.85 -1.70
C ASP A 182 -4.44 -10.42 -3.06
N GLY A 183 -5.62 -10.03 -3.52
CA GLY A 183 -6.22 -10.54 -4.75
C GLY A 183 -6.68 -12.02 -4.67
N LYS A 184 -6.65 -12.61 -3.46
CA LYS A 184 -7.07 -14.00 -3.20
C LYS A 184 -8.16 -14.08 -2.12
N GLY A 185 -8.71 -12.92 -1.71
CA GLY A 185 -9.77 -12.81 -0.72
C GLY A 185 -9.29 -12.62 0.71
N SER A 186 -8.01 -12.30 0.93
CA SER A 186 -7.48 -11.85 2.21
C SER A 186 -7.18 -10.37 2.19
N ILE A 187 -7.43 -9.71 3.30
CA ILE A 187 -7.07 -8.31 3.53
C ILE A 187 -6.12 -8.23 4.72
N PHE A 188 -5.05 -7.45 4.55
CA PHE A 188 -4.06 -7.16 5.57
C PHE A 188 -4.24 -5.71 6.03
N VAL A 189 -4.20 -5.47 7.35
CA VAL A 189 -4.45 -4.16 7.96
C VAL A 189 -3.39 -3.87 9.01
N ASN A 190 -2.76 -2.70 8.94
CA ASN A 190 -1.94 -2.17 10.01
C ASN A 190 -2.82 -1.68 11.15
N ILE A 191 -2.50 -2.07 12.38
CA ILE A 191 -3.13 -1.58 13.61
C ILE A 191 -2.11 -0.71 14.34
N GLU A 192 -2.29 0.59 14.24
CA GLU A 192 -1.31 1.61 14.64
C GLU A 192 -0.96 1.54 16.12
N ASP A 193 -1.96 1.61 16.98
CA ASP A 193 -1.81 1.74 18.44
C ASP A 193 -1.36 0.44 19.14
N THR A 194 -1.50 -0.71 18.47
CA THR A 194 -1.05 -2.00 19.01
C THR A 194 0.19 -2.57 18.31
N ASN A 195 0.72 -1.88 17.28
CA ASN A 195 1.89 -2.31 16.50
C ASN A 195 1.73 -3.70 15.90
N GLN A 196 0.58 -3.97 15.31
CA GLN A 196 0.21 -5.28 14.78
C GLN A 196 -0.21 -5.21 13.32
N LEU A 197 -0.08 -6.34 12.65
CA LEU A 197 -0.69 -6.60 11.35
C LEU A 197 -1.80 -7.63 11.55
N VAL A 198 -3.01 -7.30 11.10
CA VAL A 198 -4.16 -8.19 11.10
C VAL A 198 -4.43 -8.67 9.69
N GLN A 199 -4.68 -9.97 9.53
CA GLN A 199 -5.23 -10.56 8.31
C GLN A 199 -6.66 -11.02 8.57
N PHE A 200 -7.56 -10.76 7.64
CA PHE A 200 -8.92 -11.29 7.68
C PHE A 200 -9.41 -11.79 6.32
N ASP A 201 -10.35 -12.73 6.36
CA ASP A 201 -11.06 -13.25 5.18
C ASP A 201 -12.15 -12.26 4.76
N ALA A 202 -12.05 -11.73 3.54
CA ALA A 202 -12.96 -10.71 3.01
C ALA A 202 -14.38 -11.26 2.76
N GLN A 203 -14.53 -12.55 2.47
CA GLN A 203 -15.84 -13.18 2.23
C GLN A 203 -16.57 -13.50 3.54
N LYS A 204 -15.84 -14.01 4.55
CA LYS A 204 -16.42 -14.39 5.84
C LYS A 204 -16.48 -13.23 6.83
N ILE A 205 -15.72 -12.16 6.59
CA ILE A 205 -15.54 -11.01 7.49
C ILE A 205 -15.06 -11.49 8.87
N THR A 206 -14.01 -12.32 8.88
CA THR A 206 -13.45 -12.91 10.10
C THR A 206 -11.94 -12.80 10.11
N GLU A 207 -11.38 -12.40 11.27
CA GLU A 207 -9.94 -12.41 11.48
C GLU A 207 -9.39 -13.83 11.31
N THR A 208 -8.28 -13.95 10.59
CA THR A 208 -7.60 -15.23 10.37
C THR A 208 -6.25 -15.27 11.08
N HIS A 209 -5.54 -14.15 11.10
CA HIS A 209 -4.24 -14.03 11.75
C HIS A 209 -4.02 -12.63 12.33
N ARG A 210 -3.17 -12.58 13.34
CA ARG A 210 -2.69 -11.34 13.97
C ARG A 210 -1.24 -11.52 14.36
N TRP A 211 -0.37 -10.63 13.88
CA TRP A 211 1.07 -10.73 14.12
C TRP A 211 1.62 -9.42 14.70
N PRO A 212 2.57 -9.49 15.64
CA PRO A 212 3.33 -8.31 16.05
C PRO A 212 4.28 -7.87 14.93
N LEU A 213 4.47 -6.58 14.77
CA LEU A 213 5.35 -5.99 13.77
C LEU A 213 6.72 -5.55 14.32
N ALA A 214 7.10 -5.96 15.52
CA ALA A 214 8.37 -5.55 16.09
C ALA A 214 9.55 -5.74 15.10
N PRO A 215 10.45 -4.73 14.96
CA PRO A 215 10.61 -3.51 15.77
C PRO A 215 9.75 -2.30 15.33
N CYS A 216 8.87 -2.46 14.35
CA CYS A 216 7.97 -1.42 13.85
C CYS A 216 7.05 -0.89 14.96
N LYS A 217 6.92 0.42 15.06
CA LYS A 217 5.96 1.10 15.92
C LYS A 217 5.06 2.01 15.10
N SER A 218 3.83 2.16 15.54
CA SER A 218 2.81 2.97 14.86
C SER A 218 2.79 2.74 13.35
N PRO A 219 2.55 1.48 12.87
CA PRO A 219 2.49 1.20 11.44
C PRO A 219 1.35 2.00 10.79
N SER A 220 1.67 2.79 9.75
CA SER A 220 0.71 3.57 8.96
C SER A 220 0.52 2.97 7.57
N GLY A 221 1.20 3.49 6.54
CA GLY A 221 1.07 3.02 5.17
C GLY A 221 1.45 1.55 4.98
N LEU A 222 0.78 0.88 4.05
CA LEU A 222 0.99 -0.53 3.72
C LEU A 222 0.97 -0.74 2.22
N ALA A 223 1.98 -1.39 1.65
CA ALA A 223 2.00 -1.85 0.27
C ALA A 223 2.26 -3.36 0.20
N MET A 224 2.02 -3.98 -0.95
CA MET A 224 2.20 -5.42 -1.11
C MET A 224 2.83 -5.81 -2.44
N ASP A 225 3.86 -6.65 -2.38
CA ASP A 225 4.32 -7.48 -3.49
C ASP A 225 3.48 -8.76 -3.53
N LEU A 226 2.50 -8.77 -4.41
CA LEU A 226 1.58 -9.91 -4.57
C LEU A 226 2.29 -11.18 -5.03
N LYS A 227 3.35 -11.04 -5.84
CA LYS A 227 4.09 -12.17 -6.43
C LYS A 227 4.91 -12.91 -5.36
N ASN A 228 5.69 -12.17 -4.58
CA ASN A 228 6.57 -12.75 -3.57
C ASN A 228 5.91 -12.79 -2.18
N ARG A 229 4.68 -12.28 -2.06
CA ARG A 229 3.91 -12.22 -0.83
C ARG A 229 4.67 -11.51 0.29
N ARG A 230 5.09 -10.27 -0.01
CA ARG A 230 5.75 -9.39 0.94
C ARG A 230 4.92 -8.14 1.14
N LEU A 231 4.70 -7.78 2.39
CA LEU A 231 4.04 -6.56 2.82
C LEU A 231 5.11 -5.56 3.27
N PHE A 232 4.87 -4.29 2.98
CA PHE A 232 5.76 -3.18 3.30
C PHE A 232 5.00 -2.21 4.19
N ALA A 233 5.18 -2.30 5.50
CA ALA A 233 4.59 -1.42 6.49
C ALA A 233 5.57 -0.31 6.85
N VAL A 234 5.23 0.95 6.60
CA VAL A 234 6.03 2.09 7.05
C VAL A 234 5.65 2.42 8.49
N CYS A 235 6.64 2.73 9.31
CA CYS A 235 6.50 2.84 10.75
C CYS A 235 7.22 4.07 11.30
N ASP A 236 6.79 4.57 12.43
CA ASP A 236 7.55 5.53 13.21
C ASP A 236 8.99 5.02 13.46
N GLU A 237 9.86 5.91 13.93
CA GLU A 237 11.29 5.64 14.13
C GLU A 237 12.07 5.36 12.82
N ASN A 238 11.49 5.81 11.67
CA ASN A 238 12.15 5.81 10.36
C ASN A 238 12.50 4.40 9.86
N VAL A 239 11.60 3.46 10.04
CA VAL A 239 11.79 2.07 9.64
C VAL A 239 10.61 1.58 8.81
N MET A 240 10.89 0.71 7.84
CA MET A 240 9.88 -0.08 7.14
C MET A 240 9.98 -1.53 7.60
N ALA A 241 8.90 -2.13 8.08
CA ALA A 241 8.83 -3.56 8.30
C ALA A 241 8.45 -4.26 7.01
N VAL A 242 9.33 -5.15 6.52
CA VAL A 242 9.01 -6.05 5.43
C VAL A 242 8.53 -7.37 6.03
N VAL A 243 7.29 -7.74 5.72
CA VAL A 243 6.62 -8.87 6.36
C VAL A 243 6.29 -9.96 5.34
N ASN A 244 6.57 -11.20 5.68
CA ASN A 244 6.09 -12.35 4.93
C ASN A 244 4.58 -12.50 5.20
N ALA A 245 3.75 -12.32 4.18
CA ALA A 245 2.29 -12.33 4.30
C ALA A 245 1.69 -13.69 4.68
N ASP A 246 2.43 -14.79 4.53
CA ASP A 246 1.94 -16.13 4.84
C ASP A 246 2.27 -16.56 6.28
N THR A 247 3.33 -15.98 6.88
CA THR A 247 3.80 -16.37 8.21
C THR A 247 3.76 -15.25 9.24
N GLY A 248 3.59 -13.98 8.81
CA GLY A 248 3.68 -12.80 9.66
C GLY A 248 5.11 -12.45 10.11
N ALA A 249 6.12 -13.17 9.64
CA ALA A 249 7.51 -12.92 10.02
C ALA A 249 8.02 -11.61 9.40
N VAL A 250 8.62 -10.73 10.21
CA VAL A 250 9.38 -9.57 9.72
C VAL A 250 10.71 -10.08 9.20
N VAL A 251 10.94 -9.95 7.88
CA VAL A 251 12.13 -10.51 7.19
C VAL A 251 13.21 -9.46 6.94
N ALA A 252 12.85 -8.18 6.91
CA ALA A 252 13.79 -7.08 6.79
C ALA A 252 13.23 -5.79 7.39
N THR A 253 14.13 -4.87 7.78
CA THR A 253 13.77 -3.57 8.37
C THR A 253 14.65 -2.45 7.80
N PRO A 254 14.55 -2.13 6.50
CA PRO A 254 15.31 -1.02 5.93
C PRO A 254 14.93 0.31 6.58
N LYS A 255 15.91 1.21 6.71
CA LYS A 255 15.69 2.57 7.18
C LYS A 255 15.00 3.41 6.10
N ILE A 256 14.10 4.28 6.54
CA ILE A 256 13.38 5.22 5.68
C ILE A 256 13.45 6.65 6.24
N CYS A 257 12.89 7.61 5.53
CA CYS A 257 12.80 9.01 5.91
C CYS A 257 11.89 9.23 7.13
N ASP A 258 11.86 10.46 7.65
CA ASP A 258 11.18 10.82 8.91
C ASP A 258 9.70 11.21 8.70
N GLY A 259 8.83 10.73 9.59
CA GLY A 259 7.38 10.92 9.51
C GLY A 259 6.77 10.21 8.28
N PRO A 260 7.03 8.90 8.09
CA PRO A 260 6.48 8.14 6.99
C PRO A 260 4.98 7.92 7.17
N ASP A 261 4.23 7.94 6.05
CA ASP A 261 2.78 7.78 6.11
C ASP A 261 2.21 6.89 5.00
N ALA A 262 2.85 6.82 3.84
CA ALA A 262 2.43 5.91 2.79
C ALA A 262 3.57 5.08 2.23
N ALA A 263 3.23 3.90 1.72
CA ALA A 263 4.11 2.99 1.02
C ALA A 263 3.58 2.66 -0.37
N GLY A 264 4.49 2.37 -1.31
CA GLY A 264 4.17 1.89 -2.64
C GLY A 264 5.15 0.81 -3.09
N PHE A 265 4.70 -0.12 -3.92
CA PHE A 265 5.55 -1.13 -4.55
C PHE A 265 5.31 -1.17 -6.05
N ASP A 266 6.39 -1.07 -6.80
CA ASP A 266 6.38 -1.20 -8.25
C ASP A 266 6.95 -2.55 -8.68
N PRO A 267 6.11 -3.51 -9.07
CA PRO A 267 6.54 -4.86 -9.43
C PRO A 267 7.37 -4.91 -10.73
N ALA A 268 7.29 -3.89 -11.59
CA ALA A 268 8.05 -3.85 -12.84
C ALA A 268 9.52 -3.45 -12.61
N THR A 269 9.76 -2.59 -11.64
CA THR A 269 11.10 -2.08 -11.32
C THR A 269 11.71 -2.73 -10.07
N GLY A 270 10.89 -3.37 -9.23
CA GLY A 270 11.30 -3.88 -7.92
C GLY A 270 11.54 -2.80 -6.88
N TYR A 271 11.08 -1.57 -7.12
CA TYR A 271 11.21 -0.49 -6.15
C TYR A 271 10.06 -0.48 -5.15
N VAL A 272 10.41 -0.27 -3.90
CA VAL A 272 9.53 0.06 -2.79
C VAL A 272 9.75 1.52 -2.44
N PHE A 273 8.67 2.25 -2.21
CA PHE A 273 8.70 3.66 -1.87
C PHE A 273 8.10 3.89 -0.49
N ALA A 274 8.69 4.84 0.24
CA ALA A 274 8.10 5.39 1.46
C ALA A 274 8.09 6.92 1.34
N SER A 275 6.91 7.54 1.41
CA SER A 275 6.76 8.99 1.41
C SER A 275 6.66 9.52 2.84
N CYS A 276 7.39 10.60 3.12
CA CYS A 276 7.57 11.10 4.48
C CYS A 276 7.28 12.60 4.60
N GLY A 277 6.77 12.98 5.76
CA GLY A 277 6.40 14.36 6.07
C GLY A 277 7.59 15.32 6.17
N ASP A 278 8.82 14.81 6.34
CA ASP A 278 10.06 15.59 6.36
C ASP A 278 10.43 16.20 5.00
N GLY A 279 9.81 15.72 3.91
CA GLY A 279 10.04 16.16 2.54
C GLY A 279 10.99 15.27 1.76
N ASN A 280 11.02 13.98 2.09
CA ASN A 280 11.76 12.98 1.35
C ASN A 280 10.84 11.84 0.87
N LEU A 281 11.24 11.22 -0.23
CA LEU A 281 10.73 9.94 -0.72
C LEU A 281 11.88 8.93 -0.67
N THR A 282 11.83 7.97 0.24
CA THR A 282 12.82 6.89 0.27
C THR A 282 12.52 5.89 -0.84
N VAL A 283 13.54 5.58 -1.65
CA VAL A 283 13.50 4.56 -2.70
C VAL A 283 14.34 3.38 -2.27
N ILE A 284 13.72 2.20 -2.21
CA ILE A 284 14.33 0.94 -1.78
C ILE A 284 14.23 -0.04 -2.94
N HIS A 285 15.31 -0.75 -3.24
CA HIS A 285 15.30 -1.83 -4.23
C HIS A 285 15.12 -3.19 -3.54
N GLN A 286 14.18 -3.99 -4.04
CA GLN A 286 14.00 -5.38 -3.65
C GLN A 286 15.00 -6.25 -4.40
N ASP A 287 16.16 -6.56 -3.80
CA ASP A 287 17.19 -7.42 -4.39
C ASP A 287 16.72 -8.87 -4.49
N SER A 288 15.95 -9.29 -3.51
CA SER A 288 15.25 -10.58 -3.44
C SER A 288 14.05 -10.45 -2.51
N PRO A 289 13.16 -11.44 -2.38
CA PRO A 289 12.01 -11.36 -1.48
C PRO A 289 12.35 -10.99 -0.03
N ASP A 290 13.57 -11.31 0.43
CA ASP A 290 13.98 -11.09 1.82
C ASP A 290 15.21 -10.17 1.94
N LYS A 291 15.64 -9.53 0.83
CA LYS A 291 16.79 -8.62 0.83
C LYS A 291 16.44 -7.31 0.14
N TYR A 292 16.73 -6.21 0.82
CA TYR A 292 16.38 -4.86 0.40
C TYR A 292 17.56 -3.92 0.56
N THR A 293 17.76 -3.06 -0.43
CA THR A 293 18.81 -2.02 -0.40
C THR A 293 18.16 -0.65 -0.52
N VAL A 294 18.39 0.22 0.45
CA VAL A 294 18.01 1.62 0.34
C VAL A 294 18.91 2.26 -0.71
N VAL A 295 18.30 2.72 -1.81
CA VAL A 295 19.03 3.31 -2.94
C VAL A 295 19.30 4.79 -2.67
N GLU A 296 18.26 5.54 -2.32
CA GLU A 296 18.36 6.98 -2.05
C GLU A 296 17.14 7.53 -1.34
N ASN A 297 17.29 8.74 -0.79
CA ASN A 297 16.18 9.61 -0.40
C ASN A 297 16.07 10.74 -1.42
N VAL A 298 15.00 10.74 -2.19
CA VAL A 298 14.71 11.78 -3.20
C VAL A 298 14.11 12.99 -2.46
N PRO A 299 14.74 14.19 -2.51
CA PRO A 299 14.14 15.37 -1.95
C PRO A 299 12.83 15.73 -2.66
N THR A 300 11.78 15.95 -1.87
CA THR A 300 10.44 16.34 -2.33
C THR A 300 10.00 17.65 -1.65
N LYS A 301 8.76 17.70 -1.16
CA LYS A 301 8.26 18.86 -0.42
C LYS A 301 7.86 18.44 1.00
N ARG A 302 8.20 19.25 2.01
CA ARG A 302 7.68 19.02 3.37
C ARG A 302 6.17 18.87 3.31
N SER A 303 5.61 17.99 4.14
CA SER A 303 4.21 17.58 4.15
C SER A 303 3.78 16.60 3.04
N ALA A 304 4.64 16.23 2.10
CA ALA A 304 4.37 15.23 1.05
C ALA A 304 4.39 13.80 1.61
N ARG A 305 3.56 13.54 2.61
CA ARG A 305 3.59 12.30 3.41
C ARG A 305 2.82 11.13 2.80
N THR A 306 1.74 11.40 2.06
CA THR A 306 0.95 10.38 1.36
C THR A 306 1.33 10.31 -0.12
N MET A 307 1.06 9.18 -0.78
CA MET A 307 1.48 8.96 -2.16
C MET A 307 0.49 8.12 -2.96
N GLY A 308 0.41 8.39 -4.26
CA GLY A 308 -0.17 7.52 -5.27
C GLY A 308 0.89 7.10 -6.27
N LEU A 309 0.94 5.82 -6.63
CA LEU A 309 1.90 5.26 -7.57
C LEU A 309 1.20 4.87 -8.88
N ASP A 310 1.63 5.46 -9.99
CA ASP A 310 1.23 5.04 -11.32
C ASP A 310 2.10 3.89 -11.82
N LEU A 311 1.58 2.69 -11.79
CA LEU A 311 2.29 1.49 -12.22
C LEU A 311 2.55 1.41 -13.74
N LYS A 312 1.91 2.28 -14.54
CA LYS A 312 2.10 2.33 -16.00
C LYS A 312 3.30 3.18 -16.39
N THR A 313 3.48 4.32 -15.73
CA THR A 313 4.57 5.27 -16.02
C THR A 313 5.64 5.28 -14.93
N HIS A 314 5.47 4.50 -13.88
CA HIS A 314 6.34 4.45 -12.70
C HIS A 314 6.45 5.81 -11.98
N THR A 315 5.42 6.65 -12.09
CA THR A 315 5.39 8.00 -11.53
C THR A 315 4.76 7.98 -10.13
N VAL A 316 5.34 8.70 -9.20
CA VAL A 316 4.82 8.91 -7.85
C VAL A 316 4.21 10.30 -7.75
N PHE A 317 2.96 10.38 -7.29
CA PHE A 317 2.21 11.60 -7.03
C PHE A 317 2.10 11.84 -5.53
N LEU A 318 2.54 12.99 -5.05
CA LEU A 318 2.61 13.32 -3.64
C LEU A 318 1.84 14.63 -3.38
N PRO A 319 0.69 14.59 -2.70
CA PRO A 319 -0.01 15.81 -2.29
C PRO A 319 0.79 16.53 -1.20
N ALA A 320 0.95 17.83 -1.33
CA ALA A 320 1.69 18.66 -0.39
C ALA A 320 1.22 20.10 -0.38
N ALA A 321 1.41 20.78 0.76
CA ALA A 321 1.20 22.22 0.89
C ALA A 321 2.29 22.85 1.77
N GLU A 322 2.33 24.18 1.79
CA GLU A 322 3.16 24.95 2.72
C GLU A 322 2.32 25.35 3.94
N PHE A 323 3.03 25.44 5.06
CA PHE A 323 2.43 25.83 6.33
C PHE A 323 3.23 26.96 6.95
N ASP A 324 2.55 27.86 7.66
CA ASP A 324 3.19 28.79 8.55
C ASP A 324 3.86 28.06 9.72
N ALA A 325 4.73 28.75 10.44
CA ALA A 325 5.23 28.22 11.69
C ALA A 325 4.07 27.98 12.67
N PRO A 326 4.06 26.83 13.39
CA PRO A 326 3.01 26.57 14.39
C PRO A 326 2.97 27.67 15.44
N ALA A 327 1.79 28.11 15.86
CA ALA A 327 1.63 28.95 17.02
C ALA A 327 1.97 28.18 18.32
N ALA A 328 2.22 28.90 19.39
CA ALA A 328 2.56 28.27 20.67
C ALA A 328 1.45 27.29 21.11
N GLY A 329 1.81 26.03 21.28
CA GLY A 329 0.88 24.96 21.66
C GLY A 329 0.17 24.25 20.50
N GLU A 330 0.37 24.69 19.25
CA GLU A 330 -0.16 24.02 18.07
C GLU A 330 0.84 23.01 17.52
N ARG A 331 0.34 21.88 17.05
CA ARG A 331 1.17 20.83 16.40
C ARG A 331 1.56 21.20 14.97
N ARG A 332 0.75 22.03 14.27
CA ARG A 332 0.93 22.41 12.88
C ARG A 332 0.47 23.85 12.66
N GLY A 333 1.20 24.60 11.86
CA GLY A 333 0.80 25.94 11.42
C GLY A 333 -0.37 25.93 10.46
N LYS A 334 -0.93 27.13 10.16
CA LYS A 334 -1.97 27.28 9.15
C LYS A 334 -1.39 27.01 7.76
N MET A 335 -2.17 26.32 6.92
CA MET A 335 -1.82 26.16 5.51
C MET A 335 -1.79 27.51 4.80
N LYS A 336 -0.73 27.74 4.03
CA LYS A 336 -0.62 28.95 3.20
C LYS A 336 -1.58 28.86 2.01
N THR A 337 -2.35 29.89 1.82
CA THR A 337 -3.33 29.98 0.72
C THR A 337 -2.67 29.75 -0.64
N GLY A 338 -3.30 28.91 -1.48
CA GLY A 338 -2.84 28.58 -2.83
C GLY A 338 -1.56 27.72 -2.88
N SER A 339 -1.11 27.16 -1.74
CA SER A 339 0.12 26.36 -1.70
C SER A 339 -0.11 24.85 -1.92
N PHE A 340 -1.38 24.39 -1.92
CA PHE A 340 -1.70 23.00 -2.13
C PHE A 340 -1.45 22.57 -3.57
N GLY A 341 -0.87 21.39 -3.74
CA GLY A 341 -0.58 20.85 -5.05
C GLY A 341 -0.01 19.44 -4.99
N ILE A 342 0.25 18.89 -6.16
CA ILE A 342 0.81 17.55 -6.36
C ILE A 342 2.25 17.69 -6.83
N VAL A 343 3.17 17.17 -6.04
CA VAL A 343 4.57 16.97 -6.42
C VAL A 343 4.64 15.68 -7.25
N VAL A 344 5.13 15.78 -8.47
CA VAL A 344 5.28 14.66 -9.41
C VAL A 344 6.73 14.24 -9.40
N VAL A 345 6.97 12.97 -9.06
CA VAL A 345 8.30 12.37 -9.00
C VAL A 345 8.37 11.24 -10.03
N SER A 346 9.35 11.30 -10.92
CA SER A 346 9.55 10.33 -12.00
C SER A 346 11.04 10.22 -12.35
N LYS A 347 11.38 9.27 -13.24
CA LYS A 347 12.73 9.13 -13.80
C LYS A 347 12.95 10.06 -14.97
#